data_82cda46c21386771494a6366c653b527
#
_entry.id   82cda46c21386771494a6366c653b527
#
_cell.length_a   1.000
_cell.length_b   1.000
_cell.length_c   1.000
_cell.angle_alpha   90.00
_cell.angle_beta   90.00
_cell.angle_gamma   90.00
#
_symmetry.space_group_name_H-M   'P 1'
#
loop_
_entity.id
_entity.type
_entity.pdbx_description
1 polymer ?
#
loop_
_entity_poly.entity_id
_entity_poly.type
_entity_poly.pdbx_seq_one_letter_code
_entity_poly.pdbx_strand_id
1 'polypeptide(L)'
;TNKSSNYSESNGYNLNASIDFSRKLNNKGRVFSATLSGGNSDSYSDGMNRSDIVYFNQTDALKNSIIDQRSRYDNKGFNYRAYVSWVEPIGHNNFIQATYSISQRKQEALKNVYNQDADGIYNVLDSAYSQSYRNNFISQRASLSFKSQRAKFNYTIGLNLDPSYSSSENFVGDTTLSKITRKVVNLSP
;
A
#
# COMPACT_ATOMS: atom_id res chain seq x y z
N THR A 1 32.31 21.69 10.63
CA THR A 1 31.37 21.20 11.67
C THR A 1 29.96 21.24 11.12
N ASN A 2 29.18 20.18 11.39
CA ASN A 2 27.78 20.11 11.03
C ASN A 2 26.95 20.10 12.32
N LYS A 3 25.98 21.01 12.44
CA LYS A 3 25.01 21.02 13.53
C LYS A 3 23.64 20.88 12.94
N SER A 4 22.92 19.81 13.30
CA SER A 4 21.57 19.53 12.82
C SER A 4 20.60 19.45 13.98
N SER A 5 19.41 20.00 13.78
CA SER A 5 18.28 19.93 14.71
C SER A 5 17.03 19.54 13.92
N ASN A 6 16.38 18.46 14.32
CA ASN A 6 15.16 17.97 13.70
C ASN A 6 14.05 17.90 14.75
N TYR A 7 12.89 18.40 14.41
CA TYR A 7 11.66 18.27 15.17
C TYR A 7 10.57 17.72 14.26
N SER A 8 9.78 16.78 14.73
CA SER A 8 8.64 16.25 13.98
C SER A 8 7.51 15.88 14.92
N GLU A 9 6.31 16.26 14.56
CA GLU A 9 5.07 15.88 15.19
C GLU A 9 4.22 15.11 14.19
N SER A 10 3.67 13.97 14.60
CA SER A 10 2.84 13.13 13.76
C SER A 10 1.55 12.78 14.46
N ASN A 11 0.46 12.79 13.71
CA ASN A 11 -0.85 12.36 14.15
C ASN A 11 -1.53 11.52 13.07
N GLY A 12 -2.34 10.55 13.47
CA GLY A 12 -3.01 9.70 12.50
C GLY A 12 -3.90 8.65 13.12
N TYR A 13 -4.67 7.98 12.26
CA TYR A 13 -5.49 6.84 12.65
C TYR A 13 -5.38 5.71 11.64
N ASN A 14 -5.70 4.51 12.10
CA ASN A 14 -5.83 3.31 11.27
C ASN A 14 -7.08 2.55 11.72
N LEU A 15 -8.04 2.43 10.81
CA LEU A 15 -9.29 1.71 11.02
C LEU A 15 -9.33 0.48 10.13
N ASN A 16 -9.60 -0.70 10.70
CA ASN A 16 -9.78 -1.94 9.96
C ASN A 16 -11.06 -2.64 10.44
N ALA A 17 -11.80 -3.20 9.50
CA ALA A 17 -13.00 -3.97 9.76
C ALA A 17 -13.03 -5.22 8.89
N SER A 18 -13.60 -6.32 9.43
CA SER A 18 -13.82 -7.57 8.71
C SER A 18 -15.16 -8.17 9.10
N ILE A 19 -15.84 -8.73 8.10
CA ILE A 19 -17.06 -9.50 8.26
C ILE A 19 -16.82 -10.86 7.62
N ASP A 20 -17.00 -11.91 8.38
CA ASP A 20 -16.87 -13.30 7.93
C ASP A 20 -18.21 -14.00 8.02
N PHE A 21 -18.60 -14.64 6.95
CA PHE A 21 -19.78 -15.47 6.87
C PHE A 21 -19.41 -16.87 6.39
N SER A 22 -19.88 -17.90 7.08
CA SER A 22 -19.71 -19.28 6.64
C SER A 22 -20.97 -20.09 6.96
N ARG A 23 -21.44 -20.83 5.98
CA ARG A 23 -22.64 -21.65 6.14
C ARG A 23 -22.49 -23.01 5.47
N LYS A 24 -22.79 -24.04 6.21
CA LYS A 24 -23.01 -25.38 5.67
C LYS A 24 -24.40 -25.44 5.01
N LEU A 25 -24.45 -25.73 3.72
CA LEU A 25 -25.68 -25.66 2.92
C LEU A 25 -26.44 -26.99 2.85
N ASN A 26 -25.76 -28.11 3.12
CA ASN A 26 -26.41 -29.42 3.14
C ASN A 26 -25.70 -30.39 4.09
N ASN A 27 -26.33 -31.55 4.36
CA ASN A 27 -25.76 -32.58 5.23
C ASN A 27 -24.58 -33.34 4.60
N LYS A 28 -24.33 -33.17 3.29
CA LYS A 28 -23.23 -33.83 2.56
C LYS A 28 -21.92 -33.07 2.68
N GLY A 29 -21.91 -31.87 3.31
CA GLY A 29 -20.70 -31.09 3.54
C GLY A 29 -20.45 -29.98 2.51
N ARG A 30 -21.46 -29.54 1.74
CA ARG A 30 -21.38 -28.33 0.94
C ARG A 30 -21.26 -27.11 1.83
N VAL A 31 -20.27 -26.28 1.59
CA VAL A 31 -20.02 -25.08 2.38
C VAL A 31 -19.85 -23.86 1.47
N PHE A 32 -20.48 -22.78 1.84
CA PHE A 32 -20.26 -21.46 1.28
C PHE A 32 -19.63 -20.58 2.35
N SER A 33 -18.56 -19.87 2.00
CA SER A 33 -17.92 -18.87 2.86
C SER A 33 -17.68 -17.59 2.11
N ALA A 34 -17.85 -16.46 2.79
CA ALA A 34 -17.56 -15.14 2.26
C ALA A 34 -16.90 -14.31 3.35
N THR A 35 -15.85 -13.59 2.98
CA THR A 35 -15.15 -12.63 3.83
C THR A 35 -15.13 -11.29 3.11
N LEU A 36 -15.51 -10.23 3.80
CA LEU A 36 -15.33 -8.86 3.37
C LEU A 36 -14.50 -8.13 4.42
N SER A 37 -13.38 -7.58 4.01
CA SER A 37 -12.53 -6.78 4.88
C SER A 37 -12.13 -5.48 4.22
N GLY A 38 -11.91 -4.45 5.01
CA GLY A 38 -11.49 -3.15 4.53
C GLY A 38 -10.82 -2.35 5.63
N GLY A 39 -10.00 -1.39 5.21
CA GLY A 39 -9.32 -0.50 6.12
C GLY A 39 -9.07 0.86 5.49
N ASN A 40 -9.00 1.84 6.37
CA ASN A 40 -8.64 3.20 6.03
C ASN A 40 -7.60 3.71 7.03
N SER A 41 -6.58 4.37 6.52
CA SER A 41 -5.55 5.02 7.32
C SER A 41 -5.33 6.44 6.84
N ASP A 42 -5.14 7.34 7.76
CA ASP A 42 -4.76 8.72 7.48
C ASP A 42 -3.72 9.14 8.52
N SER A 43 -2.62 9.71 8.08
CA SER A 43 -1.59 10.22 8.96
C SER A 43 -1.00 11.50 8.38
N TYR A 44 -0.82 12.45 9.27
CA TYR A 44 -0.21 13.74 8.99
C TYR A 44 1.04 13.91 9.88
N SER A 45 2.10 14.41 9.28
CA SER A 45 3.31 14.76 10.01
C SER A 45 3.79 16.15 9.58
N ASP A 46 4.16 16.97 10.55
CA ASP A 46 4.77 18.28 10.35
C ASP A 46 6.15 18.27 11.00
N GLY A 47 7.18 18.59 10.26
CA GLY A 47 8.56 18.54 10.72
C GLY A 47 9.33 19.79 10.33
N MET A 48 10.26 20.18 11.20
CA MET A 48 11.26 21.21 10.94
C MET A 48 12.63 20.59 10.92
N ASN A 49 13.41 20.94 9.91
CA ASN A 49 14.79 20.50 9.75
C ASN A 49 15.68 21.73 9.58
N ARG A 50 16.59 21.93 10.55
CA ARG A 50 17.62 22.94 10.44
C ARG A 50 18.98 22.31 10.49
N SER A 51 19.82 22.61 9.50
CA SER A 51 21.19 22.11 9.42
C SER A 51 22.13 23.24 9.03
N ASP A 52 23.09 23.50 9.91
CA ASP A 52 24.15 24.47 9.70
C ASP A 52 25.42 23.70 9.31
N ILE A 53 25.82 23.79 8.04
CA ILE A 53 26.94 23.06 7.48
C ILE A 53 28.07 24.05 7.19
N VAL A 54 29.21 23.88 7.86
CA VAL A 54 30.41 24.67 7.64
C VAL A 54 31.43 23.84 6.87
N TYR A 55 31.71 24.24 5.65
CA TYR A 55 32.75 23.65 4.81
C TYR A 55 34.09 24.35 5.05
N PHE A 56 35.11 23.54 5.34
CA PHE A 56 36.49 24.00 5.41
C PHE A 56 37.16 23.72 4.06
N ASN A 57 37.45 24.73 3.28
CA ASN A 57 38.25 24.61 2.08
C ASN A 57 39.66 25.15 2.30
N GLN A 58 40.68 24.48 1.76
CA GLN A 58 42.10 24.85 2.03
C GLN A 58 42.52 26.17 1.42
N THR A 59 41.71 26.80 0.56
CA THR A 59 42.09 27.99 -0.22
C THR A 59 41.22 29.22 -0.06
N ASP A 60 40.01 29.14 0.53
CA ASP A 60 39.15 30.33 0.66
C ASP A 60 38.05 30.17 1.73
N ALA A 61 37.60 31.35 2.18
CA ALA A 61 36.59 31.64 3.17
C ALA A 61 35.57 30.51 3.47
N LEU A 62 35.34 30.31 4.76
CA LEU A 62 34.27 29.50 5.33
C LEU A 62 32.94 29.66 4.55
N LYS A 63 32.55 28.67 3.78
CA LYS A 63 31.26 28.66 3.14
C LYS A 63 30.25 28.00 4.05
N ASN A 64 29.37 28.79 4.62
CA ASN A 64 28.26 28.27 5.45
C ASN A 64 27.09 27.97 4.52
N SER A 65 26.54 26.78 4.62
CA SER A 65 25.27 26.42 4.04
C SER A 65 24.27 26.16 5.19
N ILE A 66 23.22 26.96 5.21
CA ILE A 66 22.12 26.77 6.18
C ILE A 66 20.96 26.18 5.40
N ILE A 67 20.51 25.01 5.85
CA ILE A 67 19.25 24.40 5.40
C ILE A 67 18.27 24.64 6.55
N ASP A 68 17.19 25.35 6.27
CA ASP A 68 16.12 25.60 7.23
C ASP A 68 14.79 25.40 6.50
N GLN A 69 14.17 24.24 6.74
CA GLN A 69 13.05 23.75 5.97
C GLN A 69 11.95 23.20 6.88
N ARG A 70 10.70 23.42 6.46
CA ARG A 70 9.53 22.75 7.03
C ARG A 70 9.02 21.70 6.06
N SER A 71 8.87 20.48 6.54
CA SER A 71 8.31 19.38 5.78
C SER A 71 6.93 19.01 6.29
N ARG A 72 5.97 18.92 5.36
CA ARG A 72 4.62 18.40 5.63
C ARG A 72 4.44 17.09 4.90
N TYR A 73 3.97 16.11 5.61
CA TYR A 73 3.80 14.76 5.11
C TYR A 73 2.37 14.28 5.39
N ASP A 74 1.60 14.06 4.33
CA ASP A 74 0.26 13.48 4.38
C ASP A 74 0.31 12.09 3.75
N ASN A 75 -0.16 11.09 4.46
CA ASN A 75 -0.21 9.72 3.96
C ASN A 75 -1.60 9.14 4.18
N LYS A 76 -2.27 8.78 3.07
CA LYS A 76 -3.61 8.21 3.06
C LYS A 76 -3.57 6.82 2.45
N GLY A 77 -4.16 5.87 3.14
CA GLY A 77 -4.28 4.49 2.71
C GLY A 77 -5.73 4.02 2.74
N PHE A 78 -6.13 3.33 1.69
CA PHE A 78 -7.42 2.65 1.63
C PHE A 78 -7.21 1.26 1.04
N ASN A 79 -7.78 0.26 1.68
CA ASN A 79 -7.76 -1.11 1.18
C ASN A 79 -9.10 -1.78 1.40
N TYR A 80 -9.46 -2.68 0.49
CA TYR A 80 -10.52 -3.64 0.71
C TYR A 80 -10.16 -4.98 0.09
N ARG A 81 -10.76 -6.03 0.62
CA ARG A 81 -10.68 -7.38 0.10
C ARG A 81 -12.04 -8.05 0.25
N ALA A 82 -12.53 -8.64 -0.83
CA ALA A 82 -13.64 -9.56 -0.82
C ALA A 82 -13.13 -10.96 -1.24
N TYR A 83 -13.57 -11.97 -0.53
CA TYR A 83 -13.23 -13.37 -0.76
C TYR A 83 -14.49 -14.20 -0.67
N VAL A 84 -14.69 -15.11 -1.61
CA VAL A 84 -15.74 -16.11 -1.58
C VAL A 84 -15.15 -17.50 -1.84
N SER A 85 -15.70 -18.49 -1.17
CA SER A 85 -15.30 -19.88 -1.32
C SER A 85 -16.55 -20.77 -1.36
N TRP A 86 -16.55 -21.69 -2.31
CA TRP A 86 -17.53 -22.73 -2.45
C TRP A 86 -16.85 -24.08 -2.39
N VAL A 87 -17.29 -24.94 -1.49
CA VAL A 87 -16.82 -26.32 -1.37
C VAL A 87 -17.97 -27.26 -1.68
N GLU A 88 -17.76 -28.07 -2.69
CA GLU A 88 -18.71 -29.11 -3.12
C GLU A 88 -18.13 -30.49 -2.87
N PRO A 89 -18.75 -31.31 -2.00
CA PRO A 89 -18.38 -32.71 -1.84
C PRO A 89 -18.85 -33.54 -3.03
N ILE A 90 -17.95 -34.27 -3.66
CA ILE A 90 -18.21 -35.18 -4.77
C ILE A 90 -17.85 -36.62 -4.39
N GLY A 91 -18.81 -37.33 -3.81
CA GLY A 91 -18.63 -38.71 -3.35
C GLY A 91 -17.87 -38.81 -2.01
N HIS A 92 -17.33 -39.99 -1.71
CA HIS A 92 -16.65 -40.25 -0.44
C HIS A 92 -15.26 -39.60 -0.42
N ASN A 93 -15.07 -38.65 0.48
CA ASN A 93 -13.76 -38.02 0.78
C ASN A 93 -13.16 -37.21 -0.41
N ASN A 94 -13.94 -36.81 -1.40
CA ASN A 94 -13.51 -35.97 -2.48
C ASN A 94 -14.29 -34.65 -2.47
N PHE A 95 -13.59 -33.55 -2.80
CA PHE A 95 -14.14 -32.20 -2.77
C PHE A 95 -13.64 -31.41 -3.97
N ILE A 96 -14.53 -30.61 -4.55
CA ILE A 96 -14.16 -29.51 -5.44
C ILE A 96 -14.29 -28.22 -4.63
N GLN A 97 -13.27 -27.39 -4.70
CA GLN A 97 -13.31 -26.05 -4.11
C GLN A 97 -13.08 -25.02 -5.20
N ALA A 98 -14.03 -24.10 -5.33
CA ALA A 98 -13.89 -22.90 -6.14
C ALA A 98 -13.74 -21.69 -5.22
N THR A 99 -12.77 -20.83 -5.49
CA THR A 99 -12.59 -19.59 -4.75
C THR A 99 -12.42 -18.42 -5.68
N TYR A 100 -12.89 -17.27 -5.24
CA TYR A 100 -12.64 -16.00 -5.91
C TYR A 100 -12.32 -14.94 -4.88
N SER A 101 -11.30 -14.16 -5.14
CA SER A 101 -10.99 -12.98 -4.35
C SER A 101 -10.67 -11.79 -5.22
N ILE A 102 -11.05 -10.62 -4.74
CA ILE A 102 -10.66 -9.33 -5.27
C ILE A 102 -10.14 -8.47 -4.13
N SER A 103 -9.04 -7.79 -4.36
CA SER A 103 -8.52 -6.81 -3.44
C SER A 103 -8.07 -5.55 -4.16
N GLN A 104 -8.25 -4.41 -3.53
CA GLN A 104 -7.70 -3.14 -3.97
C GLN A 104 -6.97 -2.48 -2.82
N ARG A 105 -5.81 -1.91 -3.13
CA ARG A 105 -5.05 -1.04 -2.23
C ARG A 105 -4.75 0.26 -2.96
N LYS A 106 -5.18 1.36 -2.36
CA LYS A 106 -4.81 2.71 -2.76
C LYS A 106 -3.94 3.31 -1.67
N GLN A 107 -2.88 3.97 -2.08
CA GLN A 107 -2.00 4.69 -1.18
C GLN A 107 -1.60 6.01 -1.84
N GLU A 108 -1.75 7.09 -1.12
CA GLU A 108 -1.35 8.43 -1.51
C GLU A 108 -0.43 8.98 -0.43
N ALA A 109 0.74 9.45 -0.83
CA ALA A 109 1.66 10.12 0.06
C ALA A 109 2.08 11.44 -0.59
N LEU A 110 1.84 12.52 0.14
CA LEU A 110 2.16 13.88 -0.23
C LEU A 110 3.27 14.36 0.69
N LYS A 111 4.44 14.63 0.14
CA LYS A 111 5.56 15.24 0.84
C LYS A 111 5.83 16.61 0.23
N ASN A 112 5.54 17.65 0.97
CA ASN A 112 5.84 19.02 0.61
C ASN A 112 6.91 19.58 1.54
N VAL A 113 7.99 20.12 0.97
CA VAL A 113 9.06 20.78 1.68
C VAL A 113 9.02 22.26 1.33
N TYR A 114 9.08 23.11 2.35
CA TYR A 114 9.00 24.57 2.20
C TYR A 114 10.25 25.21 2.77
N ASN A 115 10.81 26.12 1.98
CA ASN A 115 11.84 27.06 2.40
C ASN A 115 11.17 28.33 2.97
N GLN A 116 11.92 29.08 3.76
CA GLN A 116 11.49 30.39 4.23
C GLN A 116 11.50 31.42 3.09
N ASP A 117 10.51 32.31 3.09
CA ASP A 117 10.53 33.53 2.28
C ASP A 117 11.35 34.66 2.96
N ALA A 118 11.29 35.87 2.38
CA ALA A 118 11.97 37.05 2.93
C ALA A 118 11.48 37.48 4.32
N ASP A 119 10.24 37.12 4.66
CA ASP A 119 9.60 37.43 5.95
C ASP A 119 9.80 36.31 6.99
N GLY A 120 10.54 35.25 6.65
CA GLY A 120 10.82 34.11 7.52
C GLY A 120 9.66 33.10 7.62
N ILE A 121 8.69 33.16 6.70
CA ILE A 121 7.55 32.25 6.65
C ILE A 121 7.85 31.08 5.72
N TYR A 122 7.56 29.84 6.15
CA TYR A 122 7.75 28.63 5.32
C TYR A 122 6.60 28.47 4.32
N ASN A 123 6.68 29.15 3.19
CA ASN A 123 5.67 29.16 2.13
C ASN A 123 6.24 28.93 0.72
N VAL A 124 7.57 28.93 0.56
CA VAL A 124 8.22 28.70 -0.74
C VAL A 124 8.41 27.20 -0.94
N LEU A 125 7.62 26.58 -1.83
CA LEU A 125 7.72 25.16 -2.13
C LEU A 125 9.07 24.81 -2.74
N ASP A 126 9.80 23.90 -2.11
CA ASP A 126 11.03 23.32 -2.65
C ASP A 126 10.69 22.08 -3.47
N SER A 127 10.61 22.23 -4.79
CA SER A 127 10.25 21.15 -5.70
C SER A 127 11.33 20.05 -5.80
N ALA A 128 12.58 20.35 -5.44
CA ALA A 128 13.67 19.37 -5.48
C ALA A 128 13.57 18.35 -4.33
N TYR A 129 13.04 18.78 -3.19
CA TYR A 129 12.87 17.93 -1.99
C TYR A 129 11.42 17.52 -1.75
N SER A 130 10.47 18.06 -2.52
CA SER A 130 9.07 17.66 -2.50
C SER A 130 8.85 16.48 -3.44
N GLN A 131 8.19 15.45 -2.96
CA GLN A 131 7.87 14.26 -3.76
C GLN A 131 6.56 13.67 -3.29
N SER A 132 5.65 13.48 -4.21
CA SER A 132 4.34 12.92 -3.93
C SER A 132 4.04 11.76 -4.87
N TYR A 133 3.35 10.76 -4.37
CA TYR A 133 2.97 9.61 -5.18
C TYR A 133 1.58 9.10 -4.84
N ARG A 134 0.95 8.55 -5.85
CA ARG A 134 -0.33 7.85 -5.75
C ARG A 134 -0.19 6.46 -6.37
N ASN A 135 -0.44 5.43 -5.58
CA ASN A 135 -0.40 4.05 -6.01
C ASN A 135 -1.80 3.45 -5.93
N ASN A 136 -2.20 2.72 -6.96
CA ASN A 136 -3.41 1.92 -6.99
C ASN A 136 -3.05 0.51 -7.47
N PHE A 137 -3.36 -0.47 -6.66
CA PHE A 137 -3.12 -1.87 -6.97
C PHE A 137 -4.43 -2.65 -6.82
N ILE A 138 -4.84 -3.34 -7.88
CA ILE A 138 -5.99 -4.23 -7.89
C ILE A 138 -5.48 -5.63 -8.21
N SER A 139 -5.81 -6.60 -7.39
CA SER A 139 -5.49 -8.00 -7.60
C SER A 139 -6.76 -8.84 -7.50
N GLN A 140 -6.90 -9.75 -8.42
CA GLN A 140 -7.96 -10.75 -8.42
C GLN A 140 -7.32 -12.13 -8.45
N ARG A 141 -7.98 -13.10 -7.85
CA ARG A 141 -7.60 -14.51 -7.92
C ARG A 141 -8.86 -15.35 -8.07
N ALA A 142 -8.89 -16.17 -9.09
CA ALA A 142 -9.85 -17.24 -9.26
C ALA A 142 -9.13 -18.57 -9.13
N SER A 143 -9.61 -19.48 -8.30
CA SER A 143 -9.00 -20.79 -8.09
C SER A 143 -10.05 -21.88 -8.19
N LEU A 144 -9.66 -22.98 -8.81
CA LEU A 144 -10.42 -24.21 -8.82
C LEU A 144 -9.51 -25.35 -8.40
N SER A 145 -9.88 -26.09 -7.37
CA SER A 145 -9.07 -27.20 -6.87
C SER A 145 -9.92 -28.43 -6.58
N PHE A 146 -9.31 -29.57 -6.83
CA PHE A 146 -9.82 -30.89 -6.44
C PHE A 146 -8.96 -31.42 -5.29
N LYS A 147 -9.65 -31.85 -4.23
CA LYS A 147 -9.03 -32.42 -3.03
C LYS A 147 -9.59 -33.80 -2.77
N SER A 148 -8.70 -34.77 -2.53
CA SER A 148 -9.07 -36.12 -2.12
C SER A 148 -8.40 -36.45 -0.80
N GLN A 149 -9.18 -36.91 0.19
CA GLN A 149 -8.71 -37.30 1.52
C GLN A 149 -8.89 -38.80 1.70
N ARG A 150 -7.77 -39.51 1.87
CA ARG A 150 -7.74 -40.96 2.09
C ARG A 150 -7.06 -41.27 3.40
N ALA A 151 -7.29 -42.45 3.92
CA ALA A 151 -6.71 -42.87 5.23
C ALA A 151 -5.16 -42.82 5.22
N LYS A 152 -4.52 -43.07 4.09
CA LYS A 152 -3.04 -43.12 3.99
C LYS A 152 -2.41 -41.95 3.24
N PHE A 153 -3.18 -41.19 2.45
CA PHE A 153 -2.65 -40.07 1.66
C PHE A 153 -3.74 -39.04 1.36
N ASN A 154 -3.33 -37.82 1.28
CA ASN A 154 -4.16 -36.70 0.85
C ASN A 154 -3.46 -36.01 -0.32
N TYR A 155 -4.21 -35.62 -1.34
CA TYR A 155 -3.71 -34.82 -2.43
C TYR A 155 -4.67 -33.70 -2.81
N THR A 156 -4.10 -32.62 -3.30
CA THR A 156 -4.84 -31.48 -3.83
C THR A 156 -4.20 -31.11 -5.16
N ILE A 157 -5.01 -30.96 -6.20
CA ILE A 157 -4.61 -30.46 -7.51
C ILE A 157 -5.51 -29.27 -7.81
N GLY A 158 -4.93 -28.19 -8.31
CA GLY A 158 -5.70 -26.98 -8.59
C GLY A 158 -5.08 -26.11 -9.66
N LEU A 159 -5.85 -25.14 -10.12
CA LEU A 159 -5.45 -24.10 -11.06
C LEU A 159 -5.82 -22.76 -10.47
N ASN A 160 -4.92 -21.78 -10.61
CA ASN A 160 -5.12 -20.42 -10.18
C ASN A 160 -4.95 -19.47 -11.37
N LEU A 161 -5.84 -18.51 -11.49
CA LEU A 161 -5.78 -17.39 -12.43
C LEU A 161 -5.70 -16.10 -11.64
N ASP A 162 -4.59 -15.36 -11.79
CA ASP A 162 -4.26 -14.18 -11.01
C ASP A 162 -4.11 -12.93 -11.89
N PRO A 163 -5.20 -12.28 -12.34
CA PRO A 163 -5.10 -10.98 -13.00
C PRO A 163 -4.82 -9.88 -11.98
N SER A 164 -3.89 -9.00 -12.33
CA SER A 164 -3.55 -7.84 -11.52
C SER A 164 -3.37 -6.58 -12.36
N TYR A 165 -3.68 -5.45 -11.75
CA TYR A 165 -3.53 -4.12 -12.32
C TYR A 165 -2.82 -3.24 -11.29
N SER A 166 -1.78 -2.54 -11.72
CA SER A 166 -1.11 -1.53 -10.91
C SER A 166 -0.95 -0.24 -11.67
N SER A 167 -1.15 0.87 -10.98
CA SER A 167 -0.88 2.22 -11.46
C SER A 167 -0.10 2.97 -10.39
N SER A 168 1.02 3.56 -10.77
CA SER A 168 1.84 4.43 -9.92
C SER A 168 1.99 5.77 -10.62
N GLU A 169 1.72 6.84 -9.91
CA GLU A 169 1.79 8.21 -10.39
C GLU A 169 2.64 9.03 -9.43
N ASN A 170 3.66 9.70 -9.95
CA ASN A 170 4.50 10.62 -9.21
C ASN A 170 4.19 12.04 -9.63
N PHE A 171 4.10 12.96 -8.68
CA PHE A 171 3.76 14.35 -8.93
C PHE A 171 4.41 15.29 -7.91
N VAL A 172 4.51 16.56 -8.26
CA VAL A 172 4.94 17.65 -7.37
C VAL A 172 3.97 18.81 -7.56
N GLY A 173 3.30 19.21 -6.47
CA GLY A 173 2.17 20.14 -6.58
C GLY A 173 1.10 19.55 -7.52
N ASP A 174 0.67 20.33 -8.52
CA ASP A 174 -0.32 19.90 -9.51
C ASP A 174 0.30 19.27 -10.78
N THR A 175 1.63 19.13 -10.82
CA THR A 175 2.33 18.63 -12.01
C THR A 175 2.65 17.16 -11.90
N THR A 176 2.06 16.33 -12.77
CA THR A 176 2.39 14.91 -12.89
C THR A 176 3.73 14.73 -13.58
N LEU A 177 4.70 14.13 -12.87
CA LEU A 177 6.04 13.87 -13.39
C LEU A 177 6.10 12.56 -14.17
N SER A 178 5.43 11.52 -13.68
CA SER A 178 5.39 10.20 -14.32
C SER A 178 4.16 9.42 -13.93
N LYS A 179 3.66 8.60 -14.87
CA LYS A 179 2.61 7.64 -14.62
C LYS A 179 2.94 6.30 -15.26
N ILE A 180 2.99 5.27 -14.47
CA ILE A 180 3.29 3.91 -14.93
C ILE A 180 2.07 3.03 -14.63
N THR A 181 1.63 2.30 -15.65
CA THR A 181 0.52 1.36 -15.54
C THR A 181 0.97 -0.02 -16.01
N ARG A 182 0.64 -1.05 -15.23
CA ARG A 182 0.96 -2.45 -15.57
C ARG A 182 -0.27 -3.32 -15.40
N LYS A 183 -0.46 -4.24 -16.34
CA LYS A 183 -1.45 -5.32 -16.27
C LYS A 183 -0.71 -6.63 -16.40
N VAL A 184 -0.96 -7.56 -15.51
CA VAL A 184 -0.33 -8.88 -15.50
C VAL A 184 -1.42 -9.93 -15.29
N VAL A 185 -1.29 -11.05 -15.98
CA VAL A 185 -2.14 -12.22 -15.78
C VAL A 185 -1.22 -13.41 -15.60
N ASN A 186 -1.31 -14.06 -14.44
CA ASN A 186 -0.56 -15.27 -14.14
C ASN A 186 -1.50 -16.46 -14.08
N LEU A 187 -1.04 -17.58 -14.62
CA LEU A 187 -1.68 -18.88 -14.47
C LEU A 187 -0.69 -19.80 -13.75
N SER A 188 -1.12 -20.43 -12.67
CA SER A 188 -0.30 -21.33 -11.88
C SER A 188 -1.06 -22.61 -11.49
N PRO A 189 -0.40 -23.77 -11.49
CA PRO A 189 -0.94 -25.02 -10.97
C PRO A 189 -0.99 -25.06 -9.46
#